data_368e53acd521af2f611f1c7ffe65fd56
#
_entry.id   368e53acd521af2f611f1c7ffe65fd56
#
_cell.length_a   1.000
_cell.length_b   1.000
_cell.length_c   1.000
_cell.angle_alpha   90.00
_cell.angle_beta   90.00
_cell.angle_gamma   90.00
#
_symmetry.space_group_name_H-M   'P 1'
#
loop_
_entity.id
_entity.type
_entity.pdbx_description
1 polymer ?
#
loop_
_entity_poly.entity_id
_entity_poly.type
_entity_poly.pdbx_seq_one_letter_code
_entity_poly.pdbx_strand_id
1 'polypeptide(L)'
;MMILTSYLPITDPTLIFFVVLLIILFAPIVMSKLRIPHIIGMVLAGVAIGQYGFNILERDNSFELFGRVGLYYIMFLAGLEMDMQGAKKHSKRFLMFGLLTCFVPLILTYVMAMAFLGYSATASFLLGCIMASNTLIAYPIIGRYGLQRHPSVALSVGSSMISLFMALLMLAALSGSFDNDSGWLFWVLFILKFALFCAGSIILIPKLTRYFLRRYSDAVMQYIFVLGIMFLSAALTSLIGLEGIFGAFFSGLILNRYIPHVSPLI
;
A
#
# COMPACT_ATOMS: atom_id res chain seq x y z
N MET A 1 17.04 -24.32 -29.64
CA MET A 1 16.92 -24.02 -28.22
C MET A 1 18.10 -23.16 -27.69
N MET A 2 19.33 -23.34 -28.16
CA MET A 2 20.53 -22.58 -27.74
C MET A 2 20.58 -21.10 -28.15
N ILE A 3 19.82 -20.66 -29.16
CA ILE A 3 19.85 -19.27 -29.66
C ILE A 3 18.95 -18.37 -28.80
N LEU A 4 17.90 -18.91 -28.16
CA LEU A 4 16.99 -18.15 -27.29
C LEU A 4 17.61 -17.83 -25.92
N THR A 5 18.54 -18.66 -25.43
CA THR A 5 19.20 -18.44 -24.11
C THR A 5 20.24 -17.34 -24.13
N SER A 6 20.69 -16.91 -25.31
CA SER A 6 21.68 -15.82 -25.48
C SER A 6 21.08 -14.41 -25.34
N TYR A 7 19.73 -14.28 -25.35
CA TYR A 7 19.01 -13.01 -25.25
C TYR A 7 18.20 -12.87 -23.96
N LEU A 8 18.30 -13.83 -23.04
CA LEU A 8 17.64 -13.79 -21.75
C LEU A 8 18.67 -13.47 -20.65
N PRO A 9 18.34 -12.63 -19.67
CA PRO A 9 17.10 -11.88 -19.51
C PRO A 9 16.96 -10.70 -20.47
N ILE A 10 15.73 -10.32 -20.81
CA ILE A 10 15.42 -9.16 -21.65
C ILE A 10 15.79 -7.91 -20.87
N THR A 11 16.69 -7.08 -21.44
CA THR A 11 17.16 -5.83 -20.83
C THR A 11 16.58 -4.57 -21.50
N ASP A 12 15.98 -4.72 -22.68
CA ASP A 12 15.36 -3.59 -23.39
C ASP A 12 14.06 -3.15 -22.67
N PRO A 13 13.96 -1.89 -22.16
CA PRO A 13 12.78 -1.41 -21.45
C PRO A 13 11.49 -1.51 -22.26
N THR A 14 11.56 -1.34 -23.59
CA THR A 14 10.39 -1.40 -24.48
C THR A 14 9.84 -2.82 -24.55
N LEU A 15 10.73 -3.80 -24.70
CA LEU A 15 10.35 -5.22 -24.72
C LEU A 15 9.84 -5.68 -23.35
N ILE A 16 10.46 -5.23 -22.26
CA ILE A 16 9.99 -5.49 -20.90
C ILE A 16 8.55 -5.00 -20.75
N PHE A 17 8.29 -3.75 -21.12
CA PHE A 17 6.96 -3.16 -21.01
C PHE A 17 5.94 -3.89 -21.89
N PHE A 18 6.33 -4.28 -23.10
CA PHE A 18 5.48 -5.08 -24.00
C PHE A 18 5.10 -6.44 -23.39
N VAL A 19 6.06 -7.17 -22.82
CA VAL A 19 5.78 -8.47 -22.16
C VAL A 19 4.84 -8.29 -20.98
N VAL A 20 5.03 -7.24 -20.19
CA VAL A 20 4.14 -6.92 -19.05
C VAL A 20 2.71 -6.63 -19.54
N LEU A 21 2.56 -5.84 -20.62
CA LEU A 21 1.24 -5.56 -21.21
C LEU A 21 0.56 -6.84 -21.72
N LEU A 22 1.32 -7.74 -22.33
CA LEU A 22 0.79 -9.05 -22.74
C LEU A 22 0.28 -9.85 -21.55
N ILE A 23 1.02 -9.86 -20.43
CA ILE A 23 0.57 -10.55 -19.22
C ILE A 23 -0.68 -9.92 -18.65
N ILE A 24 -0.72 -8.58 -18.54
CA ILE A 24 -1.90 -7.86 -18.05
C ILE A 24 -3.12 -8.15 -18.93
N LEU A 25 -2.92 -8.35 -20.23
CA LEU A 25 -3.99 -8.68 -21.16
C LEU A 25 -4.42 -10.14 -21.07
N PHE A 26 -3.47 -11.07 -21.15
CA PHE A 26 -3.78 -12.50 -21.31
C PHE A 26 -4.04 -13.23 -19.98
N ALA A 27 -3.35 -12.87 -18.90
CA ALA A 27 -3.53 -13.53 -17.61
C ALA A 27 -4.98 -13.45 -17.09
N PRO A 28 -5.69 -12.31 -17.14
CA PRO A 28 -7.09 -12.24 -16.79
C PRO A 28 -8.00 -13.09 -17.67
N ILE A 29 -7.73 -13.15 -18.99
CA ILE A 29 -8.52 -13.95 -19.95
C ILE A 29 -8.41 -15.44 -19.63
N VAL A 30 -7.19 -15.92 -19.38
CA VAL A 30 -6.95 -17.32 -19.03
C VAL A 30 -7.59 -17.65 -17.68
N MET A 31 -7.39 -16.79 -16.68
CA MET A 31 -7.94 -17.01 -15.34
C MET A 31 -9.46 -16.96 -15.30
N SER A 32 -10.10 -16.11 -16.11
CA SER A 32 -11.55 -16.07 -16.20
C SER A 32 -12.15 -17.40 -16.71
N LYS A 33 -11.48 -18.05 -17.66
CA LYS A 33 -11.88 -19.39 -18.14
C LYS A 33 -11.73 -20.47 -17.05
N LEU A 34 -10.75 -20.31 -16.17
CA LEU A 34 -10.51 -21.22 -15.06
C LEU A 34 -11.34 -20.89 -13.81
N ARG A 35 -12.15 -19.83 -13.85
CA ARG A 35 -12.92 -19.30 -12.71
C ARG A 35 -12.04 -18.92 -11.50
N ILE A 36 -10.81 -18.49 -11.75
CA ILE A 36 -9.83 -18.07 -10.76
C ILE A 36 -9.75 -16.52 -10.77
N PRO A 37 -9.57 -15.85 -9.62
CA PRO A 37 -9.37 -14.41 -9.57
C PRO A 37 -8.20 -13.97 -10.44
N HIS A 38 -8.37 -12.90 -11.23
CA HIS A 38 -7.38 -12.41 -12.21
C HIS A 38 -6.03 -12.06 -11.57
N ILE A 39 -6.02 -11.56 -10.32
CA ILE A 39 -4.82 -11.20 -9.58
C ILE A 39 -3.89 -12.41 -9.41
N ILE A 40 -4.46 -13.59 -9.12
CA ILE A 40 -3.67 -14.83 -8.97
C ILE A 40 -2.94 -15.15 -10.27
N GLY A 41 -3.60 -14.98 -11.41
CA GLY A 41 -2.98 -15.21 -12.72
C GLY A 41 -1.83 -14.26 -13.01
N MET A 42 -1.97 -12.99 -12.65
CA MET A 42 -0.89 -12.01 -12.80
C MET A 42 0.31 -12.34 -11.90
N VAL A 43 0.05 -12.76 -10.65
CA VAL A 43 1.12 -13.20 -9.72
C VAL A 43 1.82 -14.45 -10.25
N LEU A 44 1.06 -15.47 -10.70
CA LEU A 44 1.63 -16.70 -11.25
C LEU A 44 2.44 -16.42 -12.53
N ALA A 45 1.94 -15.55 -13.41
CA ALA A 45 2.70 -15.12 -14.58
C ALA A 45 3.99 -14.40 -14.19
N GLY A 46 3.96 -13.51 -13.19
CA GLY A 46 5.14 -12.85 -12.66
C GLY A 46 6.18 -13.83 -12.09
N VAL A 47 5.74 -14.85 -11.36
CA VAL A 47 6.60 -15.92 -10.86
C VAL A 47 7.24 -16.71 -12.02
N ALA A 48 6.44 -17.04 -13.05
CA ALA A 48 6.92 -17.82 -14.18
C ALA A 48 7.99 -17.08 -15.01
N ILE A 49 7.79 -15.76 -15.26
CA ILE A 49 8.72 -14.98 -16.10
C ILE A 49 9.90 -14.40 -15.30
N GLY A 50 9.78 -14.35 -13.98
CA GLY A 50 10.77 -13.76 -13.08
C GLY A 50 12.06 -14.56 -12.97
N GLN A 51 12.98 -14.04 -12.19
CA GLN A 51 14.34 -14.54 -11.99
C GLN A 51 14.41 -16.00 -11.52
N TYR A 52 13.44 -16.45 -10.72
CA TYR A 52 13.38 -17.83 -10.20
C TYR A 52 12.50 -18.76 -11.04
N GLY A 53 11.87 -18.26 -12.12
CA GLY A 53 11.11 -19.02 -13.08
C GLY A 53 11.91 -19.25 -14.37
N PHE A 54 11.38 -18.80 -15.50
CA PHE A 54 12.05 -18.90 -16.80
C PHE A 54 13.15 -17.86 -17.01
N ASN A 55 13.38 -16.97 -16.06
CA ASN A 55 14.36 -15.87 -16.12
C ASN A 55 14.25 -15.01 -17.40
N ILE A 56 13.02 -14.70 -17.79
CA ILE A 56 12.73 -13.88 -18.98
C ILE A 56 12.96 -12.40 -18.67
N LEU A 57 12.55 -11.97 -17.47
CA LEU A 57 12.68 -10.60 -16.99
C LEU A 57 13.42 -10.54 -15.66
N GLU A 58 14.38 -9.63 -15.57
CA GLU A 58 14.99 -9.24 -14.30
C GLU A 58 14.19 -8.11 -13.65
N ARG A 59 14.25 -8.06 -12.31
CA ARG A 59 13.67 -6.97 -11.53
C ARG A 59 14.56 -5.73 -11.68
N ASP A 60 14.12 -4.79 -12.49
CA ASP A 60 14.77 -3.49 -12.72
C ASP A 60 14.10 -2.38 -11.88
N ASN A 61 14.83 -1.29 -11.65
CA ASN A 61 14.35 -0.09 -10.95
C ASN A 61 13.09 0.50 -11.61
N SER A 62 12.99 0.43 -12.94
CA SER A 62 11.81 0.87 -13.68
C SER A 62 10.57 0.05 -13.32
N PHE A 63 10.73 -1.26 -13.20
CA PHE A 63 9.67 -2.19 -12.79
C PHE A 63 9.17 -1.90 -11.38
N GLU A 64 10.13 -1.65 -10.47
CA GLU A 64 9.81 -1.31 -9.09
C GLU A 64 9.07 0.04 -9.00
N LEU A 65 9.48 1.03 -9.80
CA LEU A 65 8.81 2.32 -9.85
C LEU A 65 7.36 2.19 -10.28
N PHE A 66 7.07 1.47 -11.38
CA PHE A 66 5.70 1.24 -11.85
C PHE A 66 4.84 0.49 -10.82
N GLY A 67 5.41 -0.51 -10.16
CA GLY A 67 4.74 -1.25 -9.09
C GLY A 67 4.38 -0.35 -7.91
N ARG A 68 5.31 0.50 -7.46
CA ARG A 68 5.08 1.46 -6.38
C ARG A 68 4.05 2.52 -6.76
N VAL A 69 4.11 3.06 -7.98
CA VAL A 69 3.13 4.03 -8.51
C VAL A 69 1.72 3.42 -8.47
N GLY A 70 1.55 2.21 -9.01
CA GLY A 70 0.27 1.52 -9.00
C GLY A 70 -0.25 1.25 -7.60
N LEU A 71 0.62 0.82 -6.69
CA LEU A 71 0.27 0.55 -5.30
C LEU A 71 -0.17 1.83 -4.55
N TYR A 72 0.57 2.93 -4.72
CA TYR A 72 0.21 4.22 -4.11
C TYR A 72 -1.14 4.72 -4.65
N TYR A 73 -1.37 4.57 -5.95
CA TYR A 73 -2.61 4.99 -6.58
C TYR A 73 -3.82 4.21 -6.06
N ILE A 74 -3.73 2.89 -5.95
CA ILE A 74 -4.80 2.04 -5.40
C ILE A 74 -5.09 2.43 -3.94
N MET A 75 -4.06 2.67 -3.14
CA MET A 75 -4.22 3.06 -1.74
C MET A 75 -4.79 4.46 -1.59
N PHE A 76 -4.40 5.38 -2.46
CA PHE A 76 -4.97 6.72 -2.53
C PHE A 76 -6.46 6.67 -2.85
N LEU A 77 -6.88 5.88 -3.85
CA LEU A 77 -8.28 5.67 -4.18
C LEU A 77 -9.05 5.06 -3.01
N ALA A 78 -8.47 4.06 -2.32
CA ALA A 78 -9.08 3.49 -1.13
C ALA A 78 -9.35 4.53 -0.04
N GLY A 79 -8.41 5.47 0.17
CA GLY A 79 -8.60 6.60 1.09
C GLY A 79 -9.66 7.60 0.60
N LEU A 80 -9.66 7.87 -0.70
CA LEU A 80 -10.57 8.83 -1.32
C LEU A 80 -12.03 8.35 -1.34
N GLU A 81 -12.27 7.06 -1.49
CA GLU A 81 -13.60 6.45 -1.57
C GLU A 81 -14.15 5.99 -0.21
N MET A 82 -13.34 6.03 0.85
CA MET A 82 -13.71 5.52 2.17
C MET A 82 -14.88 6.32 2.79
N ASP A 83 -15.86 5.60 3.38
CA ASP A 83 -16.94 6.24 4.16
C ASP A 83 -16.42 6.82 5.48
N MET A 84 -16.07 8.10 5.46
CA MET A 84 -15.59 8.84 6.64
C MET A 84 -16.67 9.11 7.68
N GLN A 85 -17.95 9.17 7.27
CA GLN A 85 -19.05 9.42 8.21
C GLN A 85 -19.32 8.15 9.04
N GLY A 86 -19.38 7.01 8.39
CA GLY A 86 -19.49 5.71 9.04
C GLY A 86 -18.29 5.41 9.95
N ALA A 87 -17.07 5.73 9.48
CA ALA A 87 -15.84 5.58 10.26
C ALA A 87 -15.87 6.39 11.56
N LYS A 88 -16.28 7.66 11.51
CA LYS A 88 -16.42 8.52 12.69
C LYS A 88 -17.48 8.01 13.67
N LYS A 89 -18.63 7.60 13.16
CA LYS A 89 -19.75 7.09 13.97
C LYS A 89 -19.36 5.81 14.75
N HIS A 90 -18.51 4.98 14.17
CA HIS A 90 -18.11 3.69 14.74
C HIS A 90 -16.61 3.60 15.05
N SER A 91 -15.95 4.71 15.38
CA SER A 91 -14.51 4.81 15.58
C SER A 91 -13.95 3.78 16.58
N LYS A 92 -14.67 3.46 17.64
CA LYS A 92 -14.29 2.40 18.60
C LYS A 92 -14.23 1.01 17.95
N ARG A 93 -15.17 0.70 17.04
CA ARG A 93 -15.18 -0.59 16.30
C ARG A 93 -14.00 -0.65 15.31
N PHE A 94 -13.69 0.44 14.63
CA PHE A 94 -12.54 0.54 13.73
C PHE A 94 -11.22 0.30 14.47
N LEU A 95 -11.04 0.98 15.63
CA LEU A 95 -9.85 0.82 16.44
C LEU A 95 -9.73 -0.60 17.01
N MET A 96 -10.81 -1.12 17.60
CA MET A 96 -10.81 -2.46 18.19
C MET A 96 -10.53 -3.53 17.13
N PHE A 97 -11.19 -3.44 15.97
CA PHE A 97 -10.98 -4.39 14.88
C PHE A 97 -9.57 -4.27 14.30
N GLY A 98 -9.02 -3.05 14.16
CA GLY A 98 -7.65 -2.82 13.72
C GLY A 98 -6.59 -3.38 14.70
N LEU A 99 -6.82 -3.23 16.00
CA LEU A 99 -5.94 -3.82 17.01
C LEU A 99 -6.02 -5.35 17.01
N LEU A 100 -7.23 -5.92 16.91
CA LEU A 100 -7.39 -7.37 16.83
C LEU A 100 -6.73 -7.95 15.57
N THR A 101 -6.91 -7.33 14.42
CA THR A 101 -6.27 -7.76 13.16
C THR A 101 -4.75 -7.62 13.17
N CYS A 102 -4.19 -6.76 14.02
CA CYS A 102 -2.76 -6.67 14.26
C CYS A 102 -2.28 -7.70 15.27
N PHE A 103 -2.83 -7.69 16.49
CA PHE A 103 -2.29 -8.48 17.60
C PHE A 103 -2.59 -9.98 17.51
N VAL A 104 -3.73 -10.38 16.95
CA VAL A 104 -4.05 -11.80 16.82
C VAL A 104 -3.08 -12.55 15.91
N PRO A 105 -2.83 -12.12 14.66
CA PRO A 105 -1.82 -12.77 13.83
C PRO A 105 -0.41 -12.65 14.41
N LEU A 106 -0.06 -11.50 15.01
CA LEU A 106 1.24 -11.30 15.63
C LEU A 106 1.50 -12.32 16.73
N ILE A 107 0.58 -12.44 17.70
CA ILE A 107 0.73 -13.33 18.85
C ILE A 107 0.76 -14.79 18.39
N LEU A 108 -0.17 -15.18 17.51
CA LEU A 108 -0.22 -16.54 16.98
C LEU A 108 1.08 -16.90 16.27
N THR A 109 1.57 -16.04 15.39
CA THR A 109 2.81 -16.27 14.65
C THR A 109 4.01 -16.30 15.59
N TYR A 110 4.07 -15.38 16.56
CA TYR A 110 5.14 -15.34 17.55
C TYR A 110 5.22 -16.67 18.34
N VAL A 111 4.09 -17.14 18.88
CA VAL A 111 4.03 -18.38 19.66
C VAL A 111 4.38 -19.58 18.78
N MET A 112 3.85 -19.66 17.57
CA MET A 112 4.14 -20.75 16.64
C MET A 112 5.61 -20.78 16.22
N ALA A 113 6.20 -19.61 15.94
CA ALA A 113 7.61 -19.51 15.56
C ALA A 113 8.55 -19.93 16.69
N MET A 114 8.25 -19.57 17.92
CA MET A 114 9.03 -20.02 19.08
C MET A 114 8.84 -21.51 19.38
N ALA A 115 7.58 -21.97 19.41
CA ALA A 115 7.26 -23.33 19.87
C ALA A 115 7.59 -24.42 18.85
N PHE A 116 7.37 -24.16 17.55
CA PHE A 116 7.51 -25.18 16.49
C PHE A 116 8.74 -24.99 15.61
N LEU A 117 9.16 -23.73 15.37
CA LEU A 117 10.31 -23.46 14.50
C LEU A 117 11.61 -23.24 15.28
N GLY A 118 11.54 -23.12 16.62
CA GLY A 118 12.72 -22.91 17.47
C GLY A 118 13.43 -21.56 17.20
N TYR A 119 12.73 -20.56 16.68
CA TYR A 119 13.32 -19.26 16.41
C TYR A 119 13.57 -18.48 17.70
N SER A 120 14.55 -17.58 17.67
CA SER A 120 14.79 -16.64 18.76
C SER A 120 13.58 -15.72 18.96
N ALA A 121 13.41 -15.16 20.16
CA ALA A 121 12.32 -14.25 20.48
C ALA A 121 12.24 -13.05 19.48
N THR A 122 13.41 -12.52 19.09
CA THR A 122 13.52 -11.41 18.16
C THR A 122 13.06 -11.80 16.75
N ALA A 123 13.51 -12.96 16.24
CA ALA A 123 13.12 -13.45 14.93
C ALA A 123 11.62 -13.81 14.88
N SER A 124 11.09 -14.39 15.96
CA SER A 124 9.67 -14.71 16.11
C SER A 124 8.79 -13.46 16.13
N PHE A 125 9.25 -12.40 16.81
CA PHE A 125 8.55 -11.11 16.84
C PHE A 125 8.58 -10.42 15.47
N LEU A 126 9.72 -10.44 14.77
CA LEU A 126 9.84 -9.94 13.41
C LEU A 126 8.85 -10.63 12.47
N LEU A 127 8.80 -11.97 12.52
CA LEU A 127 7.86 -12.75 11.71
C LEU A 127 6.41 -12.42 12.07
N GLY A 128 6.12 -12.22 13.34
CA GLY A 128 4.81 -11.76 13.83
C GLY A 128 4.41 -10.39 13.28
N CYS A 129 5.33 -9.43 13.25
CA CYS A 129 5.10 -8.10 12.65
C CYS A 129 4.80 -8.18 11.16
N ILE A 130 5.53 -9.03 10.42
CA ILE A 130 5.28 -9.25 8.98
C ILE A 130 3.87 -9.82 8.75
N MET A 131 3.46 -10.81 9.55
CA MET A 131 2.13 -11.41 9.44
C MET A 131 1.00 -10.50 9.91
N ALA A 132 1.27 -9.56 10.81
CA ALA A 132 0.32 -8.54 11.26
C ALA A 132 0.11 -7.42 10.22
N SER A 133 1.05 -7.26 9.28
CA SER A 133 0.98 -6.26 8.22
C SER A 133 0.00 -6.72 7.13
N ASN A 134 -1.24 -6.24 7.19
CA ASN A 134 -2.26 -6.55 6.20
C ASN A 134 -2.22 -5.57 5.03
N THR A 135 -2.02 -6.09 3.82
CA THR A 135 -2.13 -5.33 2.57
C THR A 135 -3.53 -5.46 1.97
N LEU A 136 -4.05 -4.37 1.40
CA LEU A 136 -5.40 -4.32 0.81
C LEU A 136 -5.43 -4.89 -0.62
N ILE A 137 -4.89 -6.07 -0.84
CA ILE A 137 -4.88 -6.75 -2.15
C ILE A 137 -6.30 -6.99 -2.69
N ALA A 138 -7.27 -7.19 -1.79
CA ALA A 138 -8.65 -7.42 -2.17
C ALA A 138 -9.38 -6.13 -2.61
N TYR A 139 -8.84 -4.93 -2.36
CA TYR A 139 -9.53 -3.67 -2.65
C TYR A 139 -9.88 -3.49 -4.14
N PRO A 140 -9.00 -3.76 -5.11
CA PRO A 140 -9.36 -3.69 -6.52
C PRO A 140 -10.47 -4.66 -6.93
N ILE A 141 -10.58 -5.81 -6.25
CA ILE A 141 -11.66 -6.78 -6.48
C ILE A 141 -12.98 -6.20 -5.98
N ILE A 142 -13.00 -5.62 -4.78
CA ILE A 142 -14.16 -4.97 -4.18
C ILE A 142 -14.63 -3.80 -5.06
N GLY A 143 -13.69 -3.05 -5.65
CA GLY A 143 -13.96 -1.96 -6.58
C GLY A 143 -14.75 -2.40 -7.81
N ARG A 144 -14.41 -3.54 -8.38
CA ARG A 144 -15.14 -4.12 -9.54
C ARG A 144 -16.60 -4.44 -9.26
N TYR A 145 -16.94 -4.74 -8.00
CA TYR A 145 -18.32 -5.02 -7.58
C TYR A 145 -19.07 -3.78 -7.07
N GLY A 146 -18.43 -2.61 -7.08
CA GLY A 146 -19.05 -1.36 -6.60
C GLY A 146 -19.33 -1.33 -5.11
N LEU A 147 -18.62 -2.15 -4.30
CA LEU A 147 -18.86 -2.32 -2.88
C LEU A 147 -17.97 -1.43 -1.98
N GLN A 148 -17.21 -0.49 -2.55
CA GLN A 148 -16.25 0.35 -1.82
C GLN A 148 -16.89 1.14 -0.68
N ARG A 149 -18.14 1.58 -0.87
CA ARG A 149 -18.90 2.37 0.11
C ARG A 149 -19.65 1.51 1.15
N HIS A 150 -19.59 0.18 1.04
CA HIS A 150 -20.25 -0.68 2.00
C HIS A 150 -19.59 -0.54 3.39
N PRO A 151 -20.37 -0.39 4.49
CA PRO A 151 -19.82 -0.16 5.84
C PRO A 151 -18.79 -1.22 6.29
N SER A 152 -18.99 -2.48 5.91
CA SER A 152 -18.06 -3.56 6.25
C SER A 152 -16.74 -3.43 5.50
N VAL A 153 -16.76 -2.93 4.26
CA VAL A 153 -15.55 -2.67 3.47
C VAL A 153 -14.79 -1.49 4.06
N ALA A 154 -15.48 -0.40 4.37
CA ALA A 154 -14.88 0.75 5.04
C ALA A 154 -14.23 0.35 6.37
N LEU A 155 -14.91 -0.48 7.17
CA LEU A 155 -14.36 -1.02 8.42
C LEU A 155 -13.10 -1.85 8.16
N SER A 156 -13.12 -2.75 7.18
CA SER A 156 -11.96 -3.61 6.84
C SER A 156 -10.77 -2.80 6.37
N VAL A 157 -10.99 -1.85 5.44
CA VAL A 157 -9.94 -0.97 4.89
C VAL A 157 -9.32 -0.11 6.00
N GLY A 158 -10.14 0.59 6.77
CA GLY A 158 -9.65 1.46 7.85
C GLY A 158 -8.92 0.70 8.95
N SER A 159 -9.42 -0.48 9.34
CA SER A 159 -8.76 -1.32 10.33
C SER A 159 -7.44 -1.93 9.83
N SER A 160 -7.37 -2.30 8.55
CA SER A 160 -6.11 -2.77 7.93
C SER A 160 -5.05 -1.68 7.94
N MET A 161 -5.42 -0.40 7.74
CA MET A 161 -4.47 0.72 7.86
C MET A 161 -3.97 0.92 9.28
N ILE A 162 -4.84 0.74 10.28
CA ILE A 162 -4.42 0.77 11.70
C ILE A 162 -3.46 -0.37 12.00
N SER A 163 -3.78 -1.58 11.53
CA SER A 163 -2.92 -2.76 11.70
C SER A 163 -1.55 -2.57 11.04
N LEU A 164 -1.53 -2.09 9.79
CA LEU A 164 -0.29 -1.78 9.06
C LEU A 164 0.56 -0.76 9.81
N PHE A 165 -0.05 0.33 10.26
CA PHE A 165 0.65 1.36 11.01
C PHE A 165 1.26 0.83 12.32
N MET A 166 0.49 0.04 13.08
CA MET A 166 0.98 -0.59 14.31
C MET A 166 2.11 -1.59 14.05
N ALA A 167 1.99 -2.41 13.01
CA ALA A 167 3.04 -3.35 12.61
C ALA A 167 4.35 -2.63 12.24
N LEU A 168 4.25 -1.53 11.49
CA LEU A 168 5.41 -0.71 11.13
C LEU A 168 6.04 0.00 12.34
N LEU A 169 5.23 0.46 13.30
CA LEU A 169 5.74 0.99 14.57
C LEU A 169 6.53 -0.08 15.35
N MET A 170 6.00 -1.29 15.44
CA MET A 170 6.67 -2.39 16.12
C MET A 170 7.96 -2.80 15.40
N LEU A 171 7.95 -2.79 14.05
CA LEU A 171 9.14 -3.06 13.26
C LEU A 171 10.21 -1.98 13.46
N ALA A 172 9.82 -0.71 13.47
CA ALA A 172 10.73 0.40 13.76
C ALA A 172 11.31 0.31 15.19
N ALA A 173 10.48 -0.14 16.16
CA ALA A 173 10.92 -0.42 17.53
C ALA A 173 12.01 -1.48 17.57
N LEU A 174 11.79 -2.55 16.82
CA LEU A 174 12.74 -3.66 16.75
C LEU A 174 14.06 -3.23 16.10
N SER A 175 13.99 -2.51 14.98
CA SER A 175 15.17 -1.97 14.29
C SER A 175 15.97 -1.05 15.18
N GLY A 176 15.30 -0.16 15.92
CA GLY A 176 15.94 0.74 16.87
C GLY A 176 16.60 0.04 18.06
N SER A 177 16.18 -1.17 18.41
CA SER A 177 16.85 -1.93 19.49
C SER A 177 18.16 -2.58 19.05
N PHE A 178 18.46 -2.67 17.76
CA PHE A 178 19.74 -3.17 17.26
C PHE A 178 20.81 -2.08 17.14
N ASP A 179 20.42 -0.82 17.00
CA ASP A 179 21.33 0.31 17.01
C ASP A 179 21.57 0.77 18.46
N ASN A 180 22.78 0.56 18.98
CA ASN A 180 23.17 0.91 20.35
C ASN A 180 23.01 2.41 20.67
N ASP A 181 22.84 3.28 19.68
CA ASP A 181 22.63 4.73 19.83
C ASP A 181 21.15 5.16 19.80
N SER A 182 20.21 4.25 19.53
CA SER A 182 18.79 4.56 19.42
C SER A 182 18.07 4.49 20.78
N GLY A 183 18.42 5.39 21.68
CA GLY A 183 17.71 5.57 22.93
C GLY A 183 16.30 6.18 22.73
N TRP A 184 15.66 6.59 23.84
CA TRP A 184 14.35 7.25 23.85
C TRP A 184 14.23 8.42 22.86
N LEU A 185 15.35 9.05 22.48
CA LEU A 185 15.42 10.14 21.52
C LEU A 185 14.93 9.73 20.11
N PHE A 186 15.24 8.50 19.67
CA PHE A 186 14.71 7.95 18.40
C PHE A 186 13.18 7.95 18.38
N TRP A 187 12.56 7.49 19.48
CA TRP A 187 11.11 7.44 19.60
C TRP A 187 10.48 8.82 19.63
N VAL A 188 11.06 9.74 20.38
CA VAL A 188 10.58 11.13 20.42
C VAL A 188 10.67 11.78 19.05
N LEU A 189 11.80 11.63 18.36
CA LEU A 189 11.97 12.18 17.01
C LEU A 189 11.01 11.52 15.99
N PHE A 190 10.82 10.21 16.08
CA PHE A 190 9.89 9.49 15.21
C PHE A 190 8.44 9.97 15.40
N ILE A 191 7.97 10.01 16.64
CA ILE A 191 6.63 10.49 16.99
C ILE A 191 6.46 11.96 16.60
N LEU A 192 7.47 12.80 16.83
CA LEU A 192 7.46 14.21 16.46
C LEU A 192 7.36 14.39 14.94
N LYS A 193 8.19 13.69 14.17
CA LYS A 193 8.14 13.72 12.69
C LYS A 193 6.79 13.25 12.18
N PHE A 194 6.26 12.16 12.74
CA PHE A 194 4.95 11.64 12.37
C PHE A 194 3.81 12.62 12.71
N ALA A 195 3.82 13.21 13.92
CA ALA A 195 2.85 14.22 14.32
C ALA A 195 2.93 15.47 13.43
N LEU A 196 4.14 15.90 13.09
CA LEU A 196 4.36 17.03 12.18
C LEU A 196 3.84 16.74 10.78
N PHE A 197 4.07 15.52 10.24
CA PHE A 197 3.52 15.07 8.98
C PHE A 197 1.99 15.08 8.99
N CYS A 198 1.37 14.49 10.02
CA CYS A 198 -0.10 14.45 10.14
C CYS A 198 -0.68 15.86 10.25
N ALA A 199 -0.15 16.70 11.13
CA ALA A 199 -0.62 18.08 11.32
C ALA A 199 -0.41 18.92 10.04
N GLY A 200 0.76 18.81 9.43
CA GLY A 200 1.09 19.49 8.17
C GLY A 200 0.15 19.05 7.03
N SER A 201 -0.07 17.76 6.87
CA SER A 201 -0.95 17.21 5.84
C SER A 201 -2.40 17.65 6.03
N ILE A 202 -2.93 17.61 7.26
CA ILE A 202 -4.30 18.03 7.59
C ILE A 202 -4.52 19.53 7.35
N ILE A 203 -3.50 20.36 7.53
CA ILE A 203 -3.61 21.81 7.36
C ILE A 203 -3.29 22.24 5.92
N LEU A 204 -2.21 21.69 5.35
CA LEU A 204 -1.66 22.16 4.07
C LEU A 204 -2.42 21.59 2.88
N ILE A 205 -2.70 20.28 2.86
CA ILE A 205 -3.39 19.64 1.74
C ILE A 205 -4.75 20.29 1.46
N PRO A 206 -5.65 20.53 2.45
CA PRO A 206 -6.91 21.17 2.19
C PRO A 206 -6.80 22.63 1.70
N LYS A 207 -5.85 23.39 2.25
CA LYS A 207 -5.63 24.77 1.83
C LYS A 207 -5.16 24.83 0.39
N LEU A 208 -4.17 24.00 0.05
CA LEU A 208 -3.61 23.92 -1.30
C LEU A 208 -4.65 23.44 -2.31
N THR A 209 -5.41 22.41 -1.95
CA THR A 209 -6.47 21.85 -2.81
C THR A 209 -7.57 22.86 -3.07
N ARG A 210 -8.06 23.55 -2.06
CA ARG A 210 -9.08 24.60 -2.25
C ARG A 210 -8.58 25.74 -3.12
N TYR A 211 -7.34 26.18 -2.92
CA TYR A 211 -6.74 27.23 -3.73
C TYR A 211 -6.64 26.81 -5.18
N PHE A 212 -6.11 25.61 -5.44
CA PHE A 212 -5.87 25.11 -6.78
C PHE A 212 -7.18 24.82 -7.54
N LEU A 213 -8.13 24.10 -6.93
CA LEU A 213 -9.41 23.76 -7.54
C LEU A 213 -10.28 24.98 -7.84
N ARG A 214 -10.14 26.06 -7.07
CA ARG A 214 -10.84 27.33 -7.35
C ARG A 214 -10.21 28.11 -8.49
N ARG A 215 -8.91 27.98 -8.70
CA ARG A 215 -8.16 28.76 -9.69
C ARG A 215 -8.15 28.09 -11.06
N TYR A 216 -8.14 26.79 -11.11
CA TYR A 216 -8.03 25.99 -12.32
C TYR A 216 -9.22 25.04 -12.42
N SER A 217 -10.03 25.21 -13.49
CA SER A 217 -11.23 24.40 -13.75
C SER A 217 -10.97 23.22 -14.70
N ASP A 218 -9.76 23.14 -15.27
CA ASP A 218 -9.40 22.05 -16.18
C ASP A 218 -9.21 20.72 -15.43
N ALA A 219 -9.95 19.69 -15.86
CA ALA A 219 -9.95 18.37 -15.23
C ALA A 219 -8.56 17.70 -15.25
N VAL A 220 -7.81 17.87 -16.34
CA VAL A 220 -6.47 17.27 -16.47
C VAL A 220 -5.51 17.89 -15.47
N MET A 221 -5.52 19.23 -15.34
CA MET A 221 -4.69 19.93 -14.35
C MET A 221 -5.05 19.53 -12.92
N GLN A 222 -6.35 19.40 -12.61
CA GLN A 222 -6.81 18.96 -11.30
C GLN A 222 -6.34 17.54 -10.99
N TYR A 223 -6.42 16.63 -11.98
CA TYR A 223 -5.94 15.25 -11.82
C TYR A 223 -4.43 15.17 -11.56
N ILE A 224 -3.64 15.90 -12.34
CA ILE A 224 -2.17 15.97 -12.15
C ILE A 224 -1.82 16.53 -10.77
N PHE A 225 -2.54 17.57 -10.33
CA PHE A 225 -2.35 18.16 -9.01
C PHE A 225 -2.64 17.16 -7.88
N VAL A 226 -3.74 16.42 -7.98
CA VAL A 226 -4.13 15.41 -7.00
C VAL A 226 -3.10 14.27 -6.94
N LEU A 227 -2.61 13.80 -8.10
CA LEU A 227 -1.51 12.84 -8.15
C LEU A 227 -0.23 13.40 -7.51
N GLY A 228 0.07 14.67 -7.77
CA GLY A 228 1.22 15.35 -7.15
C GLY A 228 1.15 15.35 -5.62
N ILE A 229 -0.01 15.63 -5.03
CA ILE A 229 -0.24 15.54 -3.58
C ILE A 229 -0.05 14.12 -3.07
N MET A 230 -0.58 13.13 -3.77
CA MET A 230 -0.43 11.72 -3.43
C MET A 230 1.05 11.32 -3.34
N PHE A 231 1.83 11.61 -4.38
CA PHE A 231 3.26 11.28 -4.41
C PHE A 231 4.07 12.07 -3.40
N LEU A 232 3.75 13.35 -3.21
CA LEU A 232 4.40 14.17 -2.17
C LEU A 232 4.17 13.58 -0.78
N SER A 233 2.95 13.18 -0.46
CA SER A 233 2.60 12.57 0.82
C SER A 233 3.29 11.21 1.00
N ALA A 234 3.36 10.40 -0.06
CA ALA A 234 4.07 9.12 -0.05
C ALA A 234 5.58 9.31 0.16
N ALA A 235 6.19 10.31 -0.49
CA ALA A 235 7.60 10.64 -0.30
C ALA A 235 7.90 11.13 1.13
N LEU A 236 7.06 12.02 1.66
CA LEU A 236 7.22 12.54 3.02
C LEU A 236 7.12 11.44 4.08
N THR A 237 6.20 10.48 3.93
CA THR A 237 6.12 9.34 4.85
C THR A 237 7.33 8.43 4.75
N SER A 238 7.85 8.19 3.56
CA SER A 238 9.09 7.42 3.37
C SER A 238 10.31 8.08 4.02
N LEU A 239 10.39 9.41 4.01
CA LEU A 239 11.45 10.16 4.70
C LEU A 239 11.39 10.06 6.24
N ILE A 240 10.20 9.77 6.78
CA ILE A 240 10.00 9.58 8.23
C ILE A 240 10.39 8.15 8.66
N GLY A 241 10.54 7.23 7.72
CA GLY A 241 10.79 5.81 7.97
C GLY A 241 9.52 4.95 7.95
N LEU A 242 8.41 5.49 7.45
CA LEU A 242 7.18 4.74 7.18
C LEU A 242 7.08 4.39 5.69
N GLU A 243 6.26 3.41 5.37
CA GLU A 243 5.96 3.11 3.96
C GLU A 243 5.16 4.22 3.29
N GLY A 244 5.51 4.56 2.04
CA GLY A 244 4.82 5.57 1.24
C GLY A 244 3.33 5.25 1.00
N ILE A 245 2.94 3.99 1.12
CA ILE A 245 1.54 3.52 1.07
C ILE A 245 0.67 4.27 2.07
N PHE A 246 1.17 4.47 3.30
CA PHE A 246 0.46 5.20 4.35
C PHE A 246 0.20 6.66 3.93
N GLY A 247 1.21 7.33 3.38
CA GLY A 247 1.08 8.72 2.91
C GLY A 247 0.09 8.87 1.77
N ALA A 248 0.11 7.94 0.81
CA ALA A 248 -0.84 7.90 -0.29
C ALA A 248 -2.28 7.72 0.22
N PHE A 249 -2.53 6.75 1.08
CA PHE A 249 -3.84 6.53 1.70
C PHE A 249 -4.30 7.74 2.51
N PHE A 250 -3.42 8.31 3.34
CA PHE A 250 -3.74 9.45 4.21
C PHE A 250 -4.11 10.70 3.41
N SER A 251 -3.39 10.96 2.31
CA SER A 251 -3.73 12.07 1.40
C SER A 251 -5.09 11.86 0.72
N GLY A 252 -5.41 10.63 0.29
CA GLY A 252 -6.73 10.26 -0.23
C GLY A 252 -7.84 10.50 0.79
N LEU A 253 -7.61 10.10 2.04
CA LEU A 253 -8.54 10.29 3.14
C LEU A 253 -8.83 11.78 3.43
N ILE A 254 -7.81 12.63 3.38
CA ILE A 254 -7.96 14.08 3.54
C ILE A 254 -8.73 14.67 2.37
N LEU A 255 -8.41 14.27 1.14
CA LEU A 255 -9.01 14.78 -0.08
C LEU A 255 -10.45 14.32 -0.28
N ASN A 256 -10.85 13.18 0.28
CA ASN A 256 -12.22 12.66 0.29
C ASN A 256 -13.28 13.73 0.65
N ARG A 257 -12.93 14.64 1.55
CA ARG A 257 -13.83 15.71 1.98
C ARG A 257 -13.94 16.89 1.00
N TYR A 258 -12.95 17.03 0.11
CA TYR A 258 -12.80 18.25 -0.73
C TYR A 258 -13.06 17.99 -2.21
N ILE A 259 -12.94 16.76 -2.65
CA ILE A 259 -13.26 16.34 -4.01
C ILE A 259 -14.70 15.82 -4.02
N PRO A 260 -15.64 16.47 -4.76
CA PRO A 260 -17.00 15.97 -4.88
C PRO A 260 -16.99 14.56 -5.47
N HIS A 261 -17.81 13.66 -4.92
CA HIS A 261 -17.94 12.27 -5.40
C HIS A 261 -18.52 12.13 -6.83
N VAL A 262 -18.86 13.24 -7.46
CA VAL A 262 -19.37 13.35 -8.85
C VAL A 262 -18.30 13.95 -9.77
N SER A 263 -17.11 14.22 -9.24
CA SER A 263 -16.02 14.79 -10.04
C SER A 263 -15.51 13.75 -11.04
N PRO A 264 -15.19 14.14 -12.30
CA PRO A 264 -14.51 13.24 -13.27
C PRO A 264 -13.13 12.79 -12.81
N LEU A 265 -12.72 13.14 -11.60
CA LEU A 265 -11.47 12.76 -10.96
C LEU A 265 -11.57 11.42 -10.19
N ILE A 266 -12.77 10.86 -10.07
CA ILE A 266 -13.10 9.56 -9.45
C ILE A 266 -13.80 8.69 -10.55
#